data_0697ffc7e04c199a3a24fe72041f244c
#
_entry.id   0697ffc7e04c199a3a24fe72041f244c
#
_cell.length_a   1.000
_cell.length_b   1.000
_cell.length_c   1.000
_cell.angle_alpha   90.00
_cell.angle_beta   90.00
_cell.angle_gamma   90.00
#
_symmetry.space_group_name_H-M   'P 1'
#
loop_
_entity.id
_entity.type
_entity.pdbx_description
1 polymer ?
#
loop_
_entity_poly.entity_id
_entity_poly.type
_entity_poly.pdbx_seq_one_letter_code
_entity_poly.pdbx_strand_id
1 'polypeptide(L)'
;MIVFILIFYHINIIFAIKIIIRRLNFILCYATIIENILSEGLFLPNFTRDAIIRSFLGLLNEKPVNHITVKDIVEDCGINRNSFYYHFQDLPALIEAVLQAEADRIISENASLDSFEDCLLAAVSLAQNNRNAVLHLYQADRGLYGQYLDRIAEYAVEKYITAASNDIVIPEEDRKIIVHYYKCLLVGMVLDWMNSGMQYDIRSRVARVCELFEGSMQQAVNRAAEKFRQKPSNA
;
A
#
# COMPACT_ATOMS: atom_id res chain seq x y z
N MET A 1 -62.52 3.61 22.90
CA MET A 1 -62.34 4.06 21.51
C MET A 1 -61.47 5.34 21.44
N ILE A 2 -61.71 6.37 22.23
CA ILE A 2 -60.95 7.65 22.21
C ILE A 2 -59.48 7.47 22.62
N VAL A 3 -59.17 6.62 23.62
CA VAL A 3 -57.80 6.37 24.09
C VAL A 3 -56.93 5.69 23.01
N PHE A 4 -57.48 4.78 22.22
CA PHE A 4 -56.79 4.13 21.10
C PHE A 4 -56.46 5.09 19.95
N ILE A 5 -57.30 6.06 19.70
CA ILE A 5 -57.08 7.08 18.66
C ILE A 5 -55.97 8.03 19.09
N LEU A 6 -55.93 8.43 20.37
CA LEU A 6 -54.86 9.28 20.93
C LEU A 6 -53.49 8.58 20.94
N ILE A 7 -53.44 7.28 21.25
CA ILE A 7 -52.19 6.50 21.20
C ILE A 7 -51.68 6.38 19.75
N PHE A 8 -52.58 6.12 18.80
CA PHE A 8 -52.20 6.01 17.39
C PHE A 8 -51.71 7.36 16.82
N TYR A 9 -52.28 8.48 17.27
CA TYR A 9 -51.84 9.82 16.88
C TYR A 9 -50.46 10.15 17.47
N HIS A 10 -50.21 9.78 18.73
CA HIS A 10 -48.91 9.96 19.37
C HIS A 10 -47.78 9.11 18.71
N ILE A 11 -48.07 7.88 18.33
CA ILE A 11 -47.12 6.99 17.67
C ILE A 11 -46.76 7.56 16.27
N ASN A 12 -47.73 8.08 15.53
CA ASN A 12 -47.47 8.70 14.23
C ASN A 12 -46.67 10.00 14.32
N ILE A 13 -46.92 10.83 15.35
CA ILE A 13 -46.10 12.04 15.62
C ILE A 13 -44.66 11.68 15.98
N ILE A 14 -44.44 10.68 16.84
CA ILE A 14 -43.11 10.22 17.20
C ILE A 14 -42.35 9.66 16.00
N PHE A 15 -43.07 8.94 15.11
CA PHE A 15 -42.46 8.40 13.89
C PHE A 15 -42.12 9.50 12.89
N ALA A 16 -42.97 10.51 12.72
CA ALA A 16 -42.74 11.69 11.90
C ALA A 16 -41.54 12.52 12.42
N ILE A 17 -41.45 12.72 13.74
CA ILE A 17 -40.34 13.41 14.39
C ILE A 17 -39.02 12.64 14.19
N LYS A 18 -39.01 11.29 14.32
CA LYS A 18 -37.84 10.48 14.06
C LYS A 18 -37.36 10.58 12.60
N ILE A 19 -38.29 10.63 11.64
CA ILE A 19 -37.95 10.81 10.21
C ILE A 19 -37.35 12.19 9.98
N ILE A 20 -37.91 13.23 10.59
CA ILE A 20 -37.43 14.62 10.48
C ILE A 20 -36.03 14.74 11.10
N ILE A 21 -35.80 14.18 12.29
CA ILE A 21 -34.50 14.18 12.95
C ILE A 21 -33.46 13.43 12.10
N ARG A 22 -33.82 12.30 11.50
CA ARG A 22 -32.94 11.52 10.61
C ARG A 22 -32.57 12.27 9.34
N ARG A 23 -33.51 13.05 8.77
CA ARG A 23 -33.26 13.94 7.61
C ARG A 23 -32.44 15.18 8.00
N LEU A 24 -32.67 15.76 9.18
CA LEU A 24 -31.88 16.86 9.69
C LEU A 24 -30.43 16.43 9.99
N ASN A 25 -30.22 15.27 10.61
CA ASN A 25 -28.87 14.70 10.82
C ASN A 25 -28.16 14.38 9.50
N PHE A 26 -28.89 13.94 8.47
CA PHE A 26 -28.35 13.72 7.14
C PHE A 26 -27.94 15.05 6.47
N ILE A 27 -28.76 16.10 6.59
CA ILE A 27 -28.44 17.44 6.06
C ILE A 27 -27.30 18.09 6.84
N LEU A 28 -27.23 17.93 8.16
CA LEU A 28 -26.12 18.39 8.98
C LEU A 28 -24.81 17.65 8.65
N CYS A 29 -24.88 16.35 8.43
CA CYS A 29 -23.73 15.57 7.98
C CYS A 29 -23.25 16.02 6.58
N TYR A 30 -24.18 16.30 5.65
CA TYR A 30 -23.87 16.86 4.34
C TYR A 30 -23.33 18.29 4.42
N ALA A 31 -23.87 19.12 5.30
CA ALA A 31 -23.37 20.49 5.55
C ALA A 31 -21.95 20.47 6.15
N THR A 32 -21.68 19.57 7.10
CA THR A 32 -20.31 19.41 7.67
C THR A 32 -19.34 18.86 6.64
N ILE A 33 -19.77 17.97 5.76
CA ILE A 33 -18.95 17.48 4.64
C ILE A 33 -18.68 18.61 3.64
N ILE A 34 -19.70 19.43 3.32
CA ILE A 34 -19.56 20.58 2.42
C ILE A 34 -18.71 21.69 3.08
N GLU A 35 -18.87 21.96 4.37
CA GLU A 35 -18.01 22.91 5.10
C GLU A 35 -16.57 22.41 5.19
N ASN A 36 -16.34 21.11 5.41
CA ASN A 36 -15.00 20.52 5.33
C ASN A 36 -14.43 20.58 3.90
N ILE A 37 -15.23 20.35 2.86
CA ILE A 37 -14.82 20.51 1.45
C ILE A 37 -14.57 21.99 1.10
N LEU A 38 -15.30 22.92 1.66
CA LEU A 38 -15.15 24.37 1.42
C LEU A 38 -14.09 25.02 2.31
N SER A 39 -13.89 24.54 3.54
CA SER A 39 -12.84 25.02 4.45
C SER A 39 -11.48 24.38 4.15
N GLU A 40 -11.47 23.17 3.61
CA GLU A 40 -10.31 22.52 3.00
C GLU A 40 -10.20 22.86 1.50
N GLY A 41 -10.49 24.07 1.10
CA GLY A 41 -10.29 24.59 -0.26
C GLY A 41 -8.85 24.44 -0.79
N LEU A 42 -8.11 23.46 -0.28
CA LEU A 42 -6.72 23.13 -0.57
C LEU A 42 -6.46 21.64 -0.87
N PHE A 43 -7.46 20.78 -1.13
CA PHE A 43 -7.26 19.34 -1.44
C PHE A 43 -7.57 18.93 -2.89
N LEU A 44 -7.36 19.83 -3.84
CA LEU A 44 -7.24 19.50 -5.27
C LEU A 44 -5.94 18.71 -5.61
N PRO A 45 -4.80 18.81 -4.88
CA PRO A 45 -3.57 18.09 -5.24
C PRO A 45 -3.73 16.57 -5.27
N ASN A 46 -4.46 15.96 -4.34
CA ASN A 46 -4.58 14.51 -4.28
C ASN A 46 -5.50 13.96 -5.38
N PHE A 47 -6.57 14.66 -5.74
CA PHE A 47 -7.53 14.17 -6.76
C PHE A 47 -6.87 14.04 -8.14
N THR A 48 -6.06 15.01 -8.52
CA THR A 48 -5.30 15.00 -9.80
C THR A 48 -4.21 13.94 -9.77
N ARG A 49 -3.48 13.82 -8.67
CA ARG A 49 -2.45 12.79 -8.48
C ARG A 49 -3.04 11.39 -8.61
N ASP A 50 -4.17 11.14 -7.96
CA ASP A 50 -4.86 9.85 -8.01
C ASP A 50 -5.46 9.55 -9.39
N ALA A 51 -5.92 10.56 -10.11
CA ALA A 51 -6.37 10.43 -11.50
C ALA A 51 -5.21 10.00 -12.42
N ILE A 52 -4.04 10.63 -12.28
CA ILE A 52 -2.82 10.27 -13.02
C ILE A 52 -2.43 8.80 -12.74
N ILE A 53 -2.42 8.40 -11.47
CA ILE A 53 -2.09 7.03 -11.06
C ILE A 53 -3.08 6.02 -11.66
N ARG A 54 -4.39 6.28 -11.56
CA ARG A 54 -5.41 5.38 -12.13
C ARG A 54 -5.30 5.25 -13.64
N SER A 55 -5.11 6.37 -14.36
CA SER A 55 -4.89 6.38 -15.81
C SER A 55 -3.66 5.56 -16.19
N PHE A 56 -2.54 5.79 -15.52
CA PHE A 56 -1.31 5.04 -15.74
C PHE A 56 -1.50 3.53 -15.54
N LEU A 57 -2.13 3.11 -14.43
CA LEU A 57 -2.40 1.70 -14.15
C LEU A 57 -3.35 1.07 -15.17
N GLY A 58 -4.36 1.82 -15.63
CA GLY A 58 -5.25 1.40 -16.72
C GLY A 58 -4.47 1.13 -18.00
N LEU A 59 -3.66 2.10 -18.46
CA LEU A 59 -2.83 1.98 -19.65
C LEU A 59 -1.79 0.86 -19.53
N LEU A 60 -1.21 0.67 -18.34
CA LEU A 60 -0.22 -0.39 -18.10
C LEU A 60 -0.83 -1.80 -18.15
N ASN A 61 -2.12 -1.95 -17.86
CA ASN A 61 -2.82 -3.21 -18.08
C ASN A 61 -3.03 -3.53 -19.57
N GLU A 62 -3.10 -2.50 -20.43
CA GLU A 62 -3.38 -2.65 -21.86
C GLU A 62 -2.11 -2.80 -22.71
N LYS A 63 -1.03 -2.06 -22.36
CA LYS A 63 0.19 -2.01 -23.16
C LYS A 63 1.46 -1.91 -22.30
N PRO A 64 2.63 -2.40 -22.83
CA PRO A 64 3.91 -2.28 -22.15
C PRO A 64 4.28 -0.83 -21.81
N VAL A 65 4.99 -0.61 -20.70
CA VAL A 65 5.34 0.71 -20.18
C VAL A 65 6.14 1.57 -21.16
N ASN A 66 6.99 0.95 -21.99
CA ASN A 66 7.76 1.66 -23.02
C ASN A 66 6.90 2.24 -24.16
N HIS A 67 5.62 1.84 -24.24
CA HIS A 67 4.62 2.39 -25.16
C HIS A 67 3.66 3.35 -24.47
N ILE A 68 3.89 3.68 -23.19
CA ILE A 68 3.10 4.66 -22.44
C ILE A 68 3.88 5.95 -22.36
N THR A 69 3.25 7.05 -22.75
CA THR A 69 3.82 8.40 -22.67
C THR A 69 3.04 9.27 -21.71
N VAL A 70 3.69 10.36 -21.23
CA VAL A 70 2.98 11.37 -20.43
C VAL A 70 1.78 11.94 -21.20
N LYS A 71 1.87 12.01 -22.55
CA LYS A 71 0.76 12.45 -23.40
C LYS A 71 -0.44 11.51 -23.24
N ASP A 72 -0.24 10.21 -23.35
CA ASP A 72 -1.33 9.23 -23.23
C ASP A 72 -2.03 9.35 -21.87
N ILE A 73 -1.28 9.51 -20.78
CA ILE A 73 -1.81 9.64 -19.43
C ILE A 73 -2.64 10.90 -19.27
N VAL A 74 -2.14 12.06 -19.72
CA VAL A 74 -2.86 13.34 -19.56
C VAL A 74 -4.10 13.42 -20.44
N GLU A 75 -4.08 12.81 -21.62
CA GLU A 75 -5.23 12.71 -22.50
C GLU A 75 -6.31 11.78 -21.90
N ASP A 76 -5.91 10.63 -21.33
CA ASP A 76 -6.82 9.68 -20.71
C ASP A 76 -7.48 10.26 -19.45
N CYS A 77 -6.74 10.94 -18.58
CA CYS A 77 -7.30 11.55 -17.37
C CYS A 77 -7.85 12.98 -17.55
N GLY A 78 -7.79 13.54 -18.77
CA GLY A 78 -8.39 14.84 -19.09
C GLY A 78 -7.70 16.04 -18.45
N ILE A 79 -6.39 15.96 -18.20
CA ILE A 79 -5.59 17.05 -17.63
C ILE A 79 -4.57 17.60 -18.63
N ASN A 80 -3.93 18.71 -18.29
CA ASN A 80 -2.82 19.23 -19.08
C ASN A 80 -1.45 18.70 -18.60
N ARG A 81 -0.41 18.80 -19.45
CA ARG A 81 0.95 18.33 -19.11
C ARG A 81 1.55 19.03 -17.91
N ASN A 82 1.26 20.31 -17.68
CA ASN A 82 1.79 21.03 -16.53
C ASN A 82 1.25 20.45 -15.22
N SER A 83 -0.01 20.01 -15.21
CA SER A 83 -0.60 19.33 -14.06
C SER A 83 0.10 17.99 -13.77
N PHE A 84 0.50 17.24 -14.80
CA PHE A 84 1.33 16.03 -14.61
C PHE A 84 2.67 16.38 -13.96
N TYR A 85 3.42 17.34 -14.55
CA TYR A 85 4.76 17.71 -14.07
C TYR A 85 4.76 18.42 -12.71
N TYR A 86 3.62 18.93 -12.27
CA TYR A 86 3.44 19.41 -10.90
C TYR A 86 3.50 18.26 -9.87
N HIS A 87 2.99 17.08 -10.23
CA HIS A 87 2.92 15.91 -9.34
C HIS A 87 4.09 14.94 -9.51
N PHE A 88 4.56 14.75 -10.73
CA PHE A 88 5.60 13.78 -11.07
C PHE A 88 6.60 14.38 -12.07
N GLN A 89 7.89 14.26 -11.75
CA GLN A 89 8.96 14.77 -12.60
C GLN A 89 8.96 14.13 -13.99
N ASP A 90 8.71 12.81 -14.03
CA ASP A 90 8.71 11.99 -15.24
C ASP A 90 7.92 10.69 -15.01
N LEU A 91 7.88 9.81 -16.01
CA LEU A 91 7.22 8.51 -15.91
C LEU A 91 7.90 7.56 -14.88
N PRO A 92 9.24 7.44 -14.81
CA PRO A 92 9.92 6.72 -13.74
C PRO A 92 9.50 7.16 -12.33
N ALA A 93 9.43 8.47 -12.06
CA ALA A 93 8.99 9.01 -10.79
C ALA A 93 7.53 8.63 -10.45
N LEU A 94 6.65 8.59 -11.46
CA LEU A 94 5.28 8.10 -11.29
C LEU A 94 5.27 6.60 -10.92
N ILE A 95 6.04 5.77 -11.62
CA ILE A 95 6.14 4.32 -11.34
C ILE A 95 6.60 4.10 -9.91
N GLU A 96 7.67 4.77 -9.50
CA GLU A 96 8.21 4.67 -8.13
C GLU A 96 7.18 5.07 -7.08
N ALA A 97 6.48 6.19 -7.30
CA ALA A 97 5.45 6.66 -6.38
C ALA A 97 4.26 5.70 -6.26
N VAL A 98 3.85 5.06 -7.36
CA VAL A 98 2.78 4.04 -7.35
C VAL A 98 3.20 2.82 -6.54
N LEU A 99 4.39 2.29 -6.81
CA LEU A 99 4.90 1.10 -6.13
C LEU A 99 5.12 1.37 -4.63
N GLN A 100 5.62 2.56 -4.28
CA GLN A 100 5.81 2.98 -2.89
C GLN A 100 4.46 3.09 -2.15
N ALA A 101 3.47 3.72 -2.76
CA ALA A 101 2.13 3.85 -2.16
C ALA A 101 1.47 2.49 -1.92
N GLU A 102 1.63 1.53 -2.84
CA GLU A 102 1.11 0.17 -2.66
C GLU A 102 1.86 -0.59 -1.56
N ALA A 103 3.18 -0.42 -1.46
CA ALA A 103 3.95 -1.00 -0.37
C ALA A 103 3.52 -0.44 1.00
N ASP A 104 3.36 0.89 1.11
CA ASP A 104 2.88 1.54 2.33
C ASP A 104 1.48 1.04 2.74
N ARG A 105 0.57 0.89 1.77
CA ARG A 105 -0.77 0.38 2.00
C ARG A 105 -0.75 -1.04 2.54
N ILE A 106 -0.02 -1.95 1.87
CA ILE A 106 0.08 -3.35 2.28
C ILE A 106 0.65 -3.44 3.71
N ILE A 107 1.71 -2.70 4.00
CA ILE A 107 2.35 -2.73 5.31
C ILE A 107 1.44 -2.17 6.39
N SER A 108 0.73 -1.06 6.13
CA SER A 108 -0.18 -0.45 7.11
C SER A 108 -1.38 -1.34 7.44
N GLU A 109 -1.90 -2.07 6.45
CA GLU A 109 -3.02 -3.00 6.60
C GLU A 109 -2.62 -4.30 7.34
N ASN A 110 -1.32 -4.66 7.32
CA ASN A 110 -0.81 -5.93 7.84
C ASN A 110 0.37 -5.74 8.83
N ALA A 111 0.38 -4.65 9.59
CA ALA A 111 1.54 -4.20 10.39
C ALA A 111 1.76 -4.93 11.72
N SER A 112 1.24 -6.15 11.93
CA SER A 112 1.56 -6.95 13.12
C SER A 112 2.75 -7.89 12.86
N LEU A 113 3.49 -8.21 13.93
CA LEU A 113 4.62 -9.16 13.90
C LEU A 113 4.26 -10.55 13.40
N ASP A 114 3.03 -10.98 13.72
CA ASP A 114 2.50 -12.30 13.37
C ASP A 114 2.00 -12.36 11.92
N SER A 115 2.03 -11.24 11.18
CA SER A 115 1.44 -11.10 9.84
C SER A 115 2.45 -10.81 8.72
N PHE A 116 3.74 -11.14 8.89
CA PHE A 116 4.70 -11.02 7.78
C PHE A 116 4.29 -11.85 6.57
N GLU A 117 3.79 -13.07 6.80
CA GLU A 117 3.22 -13.92 5.77
C GLU A 117 2.01 -13.26 5.10
N ASP A 118 1.08 -12.70 5.87
CA ASP A 118 -0.10 -12.02 5.36
C ASP A 118 0.28 -10.81 4.49
N CYS A 119 1.29 -10.04 4.91
CA CYS A 119 1.85 -8.94 4.15
C CYS A 119 2.43 -9.41 2.79
N LEU A 120 3.20 -10.51 2.79
CA LEU A 120 3.73 -11.11 1.56
C LEU A 120 2.60 -11.65 0.67
N LEU A 121 1.61 -12.34 1.25
CA LEU A 121 0.48 -12.88 0.51
C LEU A 121 -0.43 -11.77 -0.06
N ALA A 122 -0.55 -10.64 0.64
CA ALA A 122 -1.24 -9.46 0.12
C ALA A 122 -0.50 -8.87 -1.09
N ALA A 123 0.83 -8.74 -1.03
CA ALA A 123 1.66 -8.28 -2.15
C ALA A 123 1.57 -9.24 -3.36
N VAL A 124 1.61 -10.55 -3.11
CA VAL A 124 1.39 -11.57 -4.15
C VAL A 124 0.01 -11.44 -4.79
N SER A 125 -1.03 -11.26 -3.97
CA SER A 125 -2.40 -11.09 -4.47
C SER A 125 -2.54 -9.84 -5.34
N LEU A 126 -1.94 -8.73 -4.93
CA LEU A 126 -1.90 -7.50 -5.73
C LEU A 126 -1.23 -7.73 -7.09
N ALA A 127 -0.07 -8.41 -7.09
CA ALA A 127 0.65 -8.72 -8.33
C ALA A 127 -0.16 -9.66 -9.24
N GLN A 128 -0.84 -10.65 -8.69
CA GLN A 128 -1.70 -11.58 -9.46
C GLN A 128 -2.92 -10.87 -10.05
N ASN A 129 -3.57 -9.99 -9.28
CA ASN A 129 -4.72 -9.22 -9.74
C ASN A 129 -4.35 -8.21 -10.84
N ASN A 130 -3.10 -7.76 -10.87
CA ASN A 130 -2.55 -6.83 -11.86
C ASN A 130 -1.51 -7.49 -12.77
N ARG A 131 -1.66 -8.79 -13.05
CA ARG A 131 -0.67 -9.63 -13.75
C ARG A 131 -0.14 -9.01 -15.03
N ASN A 132 -1.03 -8.48 -15.87
CA ASN A 132 -0.62 -7.87 -17.14
C ASN A 132 0.24 -6.63 -16.90
N ALA A 133 -0.18 -5.73 -16.02
CA ALA A 133 0.57 -4.53 -15.68
C ALA A 133 1.98 -4.87 -15.14
N VAL A 134 2.06 -5.83 -14.21
CA VAL A 134 3.33 -6.29 -13.63
C VAL A 134 4.24 -6.90 -14.70
N LEU A 135 3.72 -7.76 -15.58
CA LEU A 135 4.50 -8.37 -16.66
C LEU A 135 4.91 -7.33 -17.72
N HIS A 136 4.05 -6.39 -18.08
CA HIS A 136 4.37 -5.31 -19.00
C HIS A 136 5.49 -4.42 -18.47
N LEU A 137 5.49 -4.12 -17.16
CA LEU A 137 6.55 -3.38 -16.52
C LEU A 137 7.87 -4.16 -16.51
N TYR A 138 7.82 -5.44 -16.12
CA TYR A 138 8.99 -6.31 -16.04
C TYR A 138 9.64 -6.59 -17.42
N GLN A 139 8.82 -6.83 -18.45
CA GLN A 139 9.30 -7.15 -19.80
C GLN A 139 9.89 -5.94 -20.52
N ALA A 140 9.44 -4.73 -20.21
CA ALA A 140 9.90 -3.51 -20.85
C ALA A 140 11.36 -3.16 -20.50
N ASP A 141 11.72 -3.31 -19.22
CA ASP A 141 13.09 -3.12 -18.73
C ASP A 141 13.30 -3.90 -17.43
N ARG A 142 13.92 -5.09 -17.56
CA ARG A 142 14.21 -5.96 -16.42
C ARG A 142 15.16 -5.32 -15.40
N GLY A 143 16.10 -4.50 -15.87
CA GLY A 143 17.07 -3.81 -15.01
C GLY A 143 16.37 -2.72 -14.19
N LEU A 144 15.56 -1.91 -14.82
CA LEU A 144 14.77 -0.87 -14.17
C LEU A 144 13.77 -1.47 -13.17
N TYR A 145 13.04 -2.52 -13.58
CA TYR A 145 12.14 -3.25 -12.69
C TYR A 145 12.87 -3.80 -11.46
N GLY A 146 14.05 -4.41 -11.67
CA GLY A 146 14.88 -4.94 -10.59
C GLY A 146 15.31 -3.86 -9.59
N GLN A 147 15.68 -2.68 -10.07
CA GLN A 147 16.02 -1.54 -9.21
C GLN A 147 14.81 -1.05 -8.39
N TYR A 148 13.61 -0.98 -8.99
CA TYR A 148 12.40 -0.64 -8.25
C TYR A 148 12.05 -1.69 -7.21
N LEU A 149 12.09 -2.97 -7.60
CA LEU A 149 11.82 -4.07 -6.68
C LEU A 149 12.79 -4.09 -5.51
N ASP A 150 14.09 -3.84 -5.76
CA ASP A 150 15.13 -3.77 -4.72
C ASP A 150 14.81 -2.68 -3.68
N ARG A 151 14.49 -1.47 -4.14
CA ARG A 151 14.13 -0.34 -3.24
C ARG A 151 12.85 -0.59 -2.45
N ILE A 152 11.83 -1.16 -3.09
CA ILE A 152 10.55 -1.45 -2.42
C ILE A 152 10.72 -2.57 -1.41
N ALA A 153 11.46 -3.63 -1.76
CA ALA A 153 11.74 -4.73 -0.84
C ALA A 153 12.56 -4.24 0.37
N GLU A 154 13.55 -3.38 0.16
CA GLU A 154 14.33 -2.76 1.25
C GLU A 154 13.42 -1.94 2.17
N TYR A 155 12.61 -1.06 1.59
CA TYR A 155 11.66 -0.25 2.35
C TYR A 155 10.66 -1.12 3.14
N ALA A 156 10.08 -2.15 2.52
CA ALA A 156 9.13 -3.05 3.17
C ALA A 156 9.77 -3.79 4.35
N VAL A 157 10.98 -4.34 4.16
CA VAL A 157 11.72 -5.05 5.21
C VAL A 157 12.11 -4.09 6.34
N GLU A 158 12.58 -2.87 6.03
CA GLU A 158 12.89 -1.85 7.03
C GLU A 158 11.69 -1.49 7.90
N LYS A 159 10.55 -1.25 7.29
CA LYS A 159 9.30 -0.96 8.00
C LYS A 159 8.90 -2.11 8.90
N TYR A 160 8.97 -3.34 8.38
CA TYR A 160 8.64 -4.53 9.15
C TYR A 160 9.58 -4.72 10.34
N ILE A 161 10.91 -4.63 10.15
CA ILE A 161 11.90 -4.73 11.25
C ILE A 161 11.67 -3.63 12.29
N THR A 162 11.35 -2.41 11.86
CA THR A 162 11.06 -1.30 12.77
C THR A 162 9.83 -1.59 13.63
N ALA A 163 8.75 -2.08 13.02
CA ALA A 163 7.55 -2.50 13.75
C ALA A 163 7.82 -3.70 14.66
N ALA A 164 8.64 -4.66 14.19
CA ALA A 164 9.01 -5.87 14.92
C ALA A 164 9.94 -5.62 16.12
N SER A 165 10.73 -4.57 16.07
CA SER A 165 11.76 -4.34 17.10
C SER A 165 11.18 -3.91 18.45
N ASN A 166 9.95 -3.40 18.54
CA ASN A 166 9.26 -3.03 19.80
C ASN A 166 10.24 -2.48 20.88
N ASP A 167 10.96 -1.39 20.57
CA ASP A 167 11.99 -0.77 21.43
C ASP A 167 13.30 -1.56 21.64
N ILE A 168 13.48 -2.69 20.93
CA ILE A 168 14.77 -3.41 20.95
C ILE A 168 15.79 -2.61 20.15
N VAL A 169 16.84 -2.13 20.81
CA VAL A 169 17.94 -1.42 20.16
C VAL A 169 18.84 -2.43 19.47
N ILE A 170 18.97 -2.28 18.14
CA ILE A 170 19.84 -3.08 17.28
C ILE A 170 20.94 -2.17 16.76
N PRO A 171 22.23 -2.59 16.77
CA PRO A 171 23.31 -1.86 16.11
C PRO A 171 22.98 -1.62 14.65
N GLU A 172 23.28 -0.43 14.16
CA GLU A 172 22.96 -0.02 12.78
C GLU A 172 23.58 -0.96 11.72
N GLU A 173 24.81 -1.44 11.98
CA GLU A 173 25.49 -2.39 11.08
C GLU A 173 24.76 -3.74 11.02
N ASP A 174 24.33 -4.28 12.17
CA ASP A 174 23.60 -5.55 12.21
C ASP A 174 22.20 -5.37 11.58
N ARG A 175 21.56 -4.22 11.78
CA ARG A 175 20.28 -3.86 11.14
C ARG A 175 20.42 -3.88 9.62
N LYS A 176 21.44 -3.24 9.05
CA LYS A 176 21.70 -3.23 7.61
C LYS A 176 21.90 -4.64 7.06
N ILE A 177 22.61 -5.50 7.78
CA ILE A 177 22.83 -6.90 7.38
C ILE A 177 21.50 -7.66 7.35
N ILE A 178 20.66 -7.52 8.37
CA ILE A 178 19.38 -8.20 8.46
C ILE A 178 18.45 -7.71 7.32
N VAL A 179 18.34 -6.40 7.11
CA VAL A 179 17.56 -5.82 6.03
C VAL A 179 18.03 -6.34 4.67
N HIS A 180 19.33 -6.28 4.41
CA HIS A 180 19.89 -6.75 3.15
C HIS A 180 19.63 -8.24 2.89
N TYR A 181 19.74 -9.08 3.90
CA TYR A 181 19.48 -10.52 3.79
C TYR A 181 18.02 -10.79 3.38
N TYR A 182 17.06 -10.24 4.11
CA TYR A 182 15.64 -10.46 3.81
C TYR A 182 15.21 -9.78 2.51
N LYS A 183 15.75 -8.61 2.19
CA LYS A 183 15.58 -7.97 0.89
C LYS A 183 16.00 -8.89 -0.25
N CYS A 184 17.21 -9.47 -0.19
CA CYS A 184 17.71 -10.38 -1.24
C CYS A 184 16.81 -11.61 -1.40
N LEU A 185 16.29 -12.18 -0.32
CA LEU A 185 15.34 -13.29 -0.38
C LEU A 185 14.06 -12.89 -1.12
N LEU A 186 13.45 -11.75 -0.77
CA LEU A 186 12.22 -11.26 -1.40
C LEU A 186 12.43 -10.98 -2.88
N VAL A 187 13.48 -10.24 -3.23
CA VAL A 187 13.82 -9.90 -4.62
C VAL A 187 14.05 -11.17 -5.43
N GLY A 188 14.84 -12.11 -4.89
CA GLY A 188 15.13 -13.39 -5.56
C GLY A 188 13.86 -14.19 -5.86
N MET A 189 12.96 -14.32 -4.89
CA MET A 189 11.67 -15.04 -5.06
C MET A 189 10.77 -14.37 -6.10
N VAL A 190 10.65 -13.05 -6.08
CA VAL A 190 9.83 -12.31 -7.04
C VAL A 190 10.41 -12.41 -8.44
N LEU A 191 11.71 -12.23 -8.62
CA LEU A 191 12.36 -12.33 -9.93
C LEU A 191 12.27 -13.74 -10.51
N ASP A 192 12.43 -14.79 -9.69
CA ASP A 192 12.23 -16.18 -10.15
C ASP A 192 10.80 -16.38 -10.65
N TRP A 193 9.82 -15.89 -9.91
CA TRP A 193 8.42 -15.97 -10.31
C TRP A 193 8.13 -15.17 -11.59
N MET A 194 8.66 -13.93 -11.72
CA MET A 194 8.55 -13.12 -12.94
C MET A 194 9.19 -13.82 -14.15
N ASN A 195 10.38 -14.43 -13.98
CA ASN A 195 11.06 -15.18 -15.03
C ASN A 195 10.26 -16.39 -15.52
N SER A 196 9.48 -17.02 -14.63
CA SER A 196 8.54 -18.09 -15.00
C SER A 196 7.29 -17.59 -15.74
N GLY A 197 7.13 -16.28 -15.92
CA GLY A 197 5.90 -15.65 -16.41
C GLY A 197 4.74 -15.75 -15.42
N MET A 198 5.04 -15.76 -14.12
CA MET A 198 4.06 -15.92 -13.02
C MET A 198 3.23 -17.22 -13.17
N GLN A 199 3.86 -18.32 -13.58
CA GLN A 199 3.13 -19.57 -13.92
C GLN A 199 2.99 -20.53 -12.75
N TYR A 200 3.91 -20.53 -11.78
CA TYR A 200 3.80 -21.41 -10.63
C TYR A 200 3.06 -20.77 -9.45
N ASP A 201 2.54 -21.62 -8.57
CA ASP A 201 1.84 -21.18 -7.37
C ASP A 201 2.81 -20.56 -6.34
N ILE A 202 3.03 -19.26 -6.47
CA ILE A 202 3.86 -18.48 -5.55
C ILE A 202 3.26 -18.43 -4.14
N ARG A 203 1.91 -18.48 -3.99
CA ARG A 203 1.26 -18.41 -2.68
C ARG A 203 1.65 -19.61 -1.81
N SER A 204 1.53 -20.82 -2.34
CA SER A 204 1.94 -22.04 -1.62
C SER A 204 3.44 -22.04 -1.31
N ARG A 205 4.28 -21.47 -2.17
CA ARG A 205 5.72 -21.34 -1.89
C ARG A 205 6.00 -20.35 -0.77
N VAL A 206 5.37 -19.18 -0.79
CA VAL A 206 5.50 -18.15 0.26
C VAL A 206 5.05 -18.72 1.60
N ALA A 207 3.87 -19.32 1.69
CA ALA A 207 3.37 -19.94 2.91
C ALA A 207 4.36 -20.99 3.45
N ARG A 208 4.88 -21.84 2.57
CA ARG A 208 5.85 -22.88 2.98
C ARG A 208 7.18 -22.29 3.45
N VAL A 209 7.67 -21.23 2.80
CA VAL A 209 8.89 -20.52 3.25
C VAL A 209 8.66 -19.89 4.63
N CYS A 210 7.53 -19.21 4.84
CA CYS A 210 7.19 -18.63 6.14
C CYS A 210 7.12 -19.68 7.23
N GLU A 211 6.49 -20.85 6.97
CA GLU A 211 6.45 -21.97 7.91
C GLU A 211 7.84 -22.53 8.24
N LEU A 212 8.69 -22.77 7.21
CA LEU A 212 10.02 -23.34 7.39
C LEU A 212 10.99 -22.38 8.12
N PHE A 213 10.80 -21.08 8.00
CA PHE A 213 11.67 -20.05 8.57
C PHE A 213 10.95 -19.20 9.62
N GLU A 214 9.89 -19.75 10.22
CA GLU A 214 9.13 -19.08 11.28
C GLU A 214 10.06 -18.60 12.40
N GLY A 215 9.87 -17.34 12.80
CA GLY A 215 10.66 -16.72 13.88
C GLY A 215 12.12 -16.41 13.54
N SER A 216 12.61 -16.74 12.32
CA SER A 216 14.01 -16.52 11.94
C SER A 216 14.42 -15.05 12.00
N MET A 217 13.56 -14.13 11.56
CA MET A 217 13.81 -12.68 11.62
C MET A 217 13.86 -12.19 13.07
N GLN A 218 12.93 -12.61 13.92
CA GLN A 218 12.94 -12.26 15.34
C GLN A 218 14.19 -12.78 16.05
N GLN A 219 14.65 -14.00 15.73
CA GLN A 219 15.88 -14.55 16.25
C GLN A 219 17.10 -13.73 15.81
N ALA A 220 17.15 -13.27 14.55
CA ALA A 220 18.24 -12.41 14.06
C ALA A 220 18.27 -11.07 14.82
N VAL A 221 17.11 -10.44 15.00
CA VAL A 221 16.94 -9.20 15.79
C VAL A 221 17.41 -9.39 17.23
N ASN A 222 16.96 -10.46 17.89
CA ASN A 222 17.34 -10.76 19.28
C ASN A 222 18.85 -10.99 19.43
N ARG A 223 19.48 -11.76 18.51
CA ARG A 223 20.95 -11.99 18.51
C ARG A 223 21.75 -10.71 18.35
N ALA A 224 21.30 -9.81 17.46
CA ALA A 224 21.93 -8.50 17.26
C ALA A 224 21.85 -7.66 18.54
N ALA A 225 20.70 -7.63 19.21
CA ALA A 225 20.51 -6.91 20.46
C ALA A 225 21.34 -7.48 21.62
N GLU A 226 21.43 -8.81 21.77
CA GLU A 226 22.24 -9.46 22.78
C GLU A 226 23.71 -9.13 22.63
N LYS A 227 24.24 -9.19 21.41
CA LYS A 227 25.64 -8.83 21.11
C LYS A 227 25.96 -7.37 21.46
N PHE A 228 24.98 -6.48 21.27
CA PHE A 228 25.11 -5.07 21.64
C PHE A 228 25.21 -4.87 23.16
N ARG A 229 24.36 -5.59 23.93
CA ARG A 229 24.37 -5.53 25.41
C ARG A 229 25.64 -6.11 26.04
N GLN A 230 26.28 -7.05 25.36
CA GLN A 230 27.52 -7.71 25.84
C GLN A 230 28.79 -6.95 25.51
N LYS A 231 28.77 -5.94 24.61
CA LYS A 231 29.91 -5.07 24.39
C LYS A 231 30.13 -4.22 25.65
N PRO A 232 31.24 -4.40 26.42
CA PRO A 232 31.55 -3.53 27.54
C PRO A 232 31.68 -2.11 27.00
N SER A 233 31.08 -1.16 27.70
CA SER A 233 31.30 0.27 27.50
C SER A 233 32.78 0.56 27.80
N ASN A 234 33.64 0.37 26.83
CA ASN A 234 34.99 0.87 26.90
C ASN A 234 34.92 2.37 26.63
N ALA A 235 34.87 3.11 27.73
CA ALA A 235 35.12 4.54 27.78
C ALA A 235 36.53 4.88 27.37
#